data_a1f4fdef26dc826283c9d29e69b01468
#
_entry.id   a1f4fdef26dc826283c9d29e69b01468
#
_cell.length_a   1.000
_cell.length_b   1.000
_cell.length_c   1.000
_cell.angle_alpha   90.00
_cell.angle_beta   90.00
_cell.angle_gamma   90.00
#
_symmetry.space_group_name_H-M   'P 1'
#
loop_
_entity.id
_entity.type
_entity.pdbx_description
1 polymer ?
#
loop_
_entity_poly.entity_id
_entity_poly.type
_entity_poly.pdbx_seq_one_letter_code
_entity_poly.pdbx_strand_id
1 'polypeptide(L)'
;MDTRTAHFVERMGLALEADGLPRIAGRIFGLLLVSEKPRSLDDLAAELRVSKASVSTNARMLEHRGVLEQVSRPADRRDYYRIPRDLFTHTMAQRLARWQRFQDAIGDARATVPIRSREVLDRLTEFEQAYTYMSQVIKEAGGHGFPYALGIVSRGADWPLFFSFKVSFV
;
A
#
# COMPACT_ATOMS: atom_id res chain seq x y z
N MET A 1 -3.61 -12.22 22.77
CA MET A 1 -4.21 -12.51 21.43
C MET A 1 -4.72 -13.95 21.43
N ASP A 2 -5.98 -14.19 21.03
CA ASP A 2 -6.53 -15.54 20.85
C ASP A 2 -5.96 -16.24 19.61
N THR A 3 -6.19 -17.56 19.52
CA THR A 3 -5.59 -18.42 18.45
C THR A 3 -6.07 -18.03 17.04
N ARG A 4 -7.32 -17.60 16.87
CA ARG A 4 -7.87 -17.23 15.56
C ARG A 4 -7.27 -15.92 15.08
N THR A 5 -7.18 -14.95 15.98
CA THR A 5 -6.50 -13.67 15.71
C THR A 5 -5.02 -13.88 15.40
N ALA A 6 -4.33 -14.75 16.15
CA ALA A 6 -2.93 -15.07 15.88
C ALA A 6 -2.73 -15.68 14.48
N HIS A 7 -3.59 -16.61 14.09
CA HIS A 7 -3.55 -17.20 12.76
C HIS A 7 -3.80 -16.18 11.65
N PHE A 8 -4.79 -15.29 11.82
CA PHE A 8 -5.07 -14.21 10.88
C PHE A 8 -3.87 -13.26 10.73
N VAL A 9 -3.30 -12.81 11.85
CA VAL A 9 -2.12 -11.92 11.87
C VAL A 9 -0.93 -12.55 11.14
N GLU A 10 -0.70 -13.85 11.35
CA GLU A 10 0.37 -14.56 10.68
C GLU A 10 0.13 -14.69 9.16
N ARG A 11 -1.09 -14.97 8.74
CA ARG A 11 -1.47 -15.00 7.31
C ARG A 11 -1.27 -13.64 6.65
N MET A 12 -1.62 -12.54 7.34
CA MET A 12 -1.36 -11.19 6.84
C MET A 12 0.14 -10.91 6.72
N GLY A 13 0.93 -11.43 7.67
CA GLY A 13 2.39 -11.38 7.58
C GLY A 13 2.92 -12.03 6.31
N LEU A 14 2.48 -13.26 6.03
CA LEU A 14 2.88 -14.03 4.84
C LEU A 14 2.40 -13.37 3.54
N ALA A 15 1.16 -12.86 3.51
CA ALA A 15 0.62 -12.20 2.34
C ALA A 15 1.45 -10.95 1.94
N LEU A 16 1.74 -10.07 2.90
CA LEU A 16 2.54 -8.88 2.63
C LEU A 16 4.02 -9.19 2.36
N GLU A 17 4.54 -10.30 2.91
CA GLU A 17 5.89 -10.78 2.61
C GLU A 17 6.00 -11.24 1.13
N ALA A 18 4.99 -11.92 0.63
CA ALA A 18 4.91 -12.29 -0.79
C ALA A 18 4.90 -11.06 -1.71
N ASP A 19 4.35 -9.94 -1.24
CA ASP A 19 4.35 -8.66 -1.94
C ASP A 19 5.63 -7.82 -1.73
N GLY A 20 6.66 -8.40 -1.12
CA GLY A 20 7.97 -7.76 -0.93
C GLY A 20 8.06 -6.81 0.28
N LEU A 21 7.09 -6.87 1.20
CA LEU A 21 7.15 -6.14 2.47
C LEU A 21 7.75 -7.03 3.59
N PRO A 22 8.34 -6.45 4.64
CA PRO A 22 8.75 -7.24 5.78
C PRO A 22 7.55 -7.96 6.41
N ARG A 23 7.70 -9.25 6.75
CA ARG A 23 6.66 -10.05 7.41
C ARG A 23 6.10 -9.39 8.67
N ILE A 24 6.97 -8.72 9.45
CA ILE A 24 6.57 -7.98 10.65
C ILE A 24 5.61 -6.83 10.30
N ALA A 25 5.81 -6.14 9.19
CA ALA A 25 4.89 -5.09 8.73
C ALA A 25 3.49 -5.67 8.46
N GLY A 26 3.41 -6.82 7.80
CA GLY A 26 2.14 -7.52 7.56
C GLY A 26 1.46 -7.96 8.85
N ARG A 27 2.22 -8.44 9.84
CA ARG A 27 1.71 -8.81 11.16
C ARG A 27 1.19 -7.61 11.95
N ILE A 28 1.90 -6.47 11.91
CA ILE A 28 1.44 -5.19 12.52
C ILE A 28 0.13 -4.75 11.87
N PHE A 29 0.08 -4.72 10.53
CA PHE A 29 -1.12 -4.35 9.79
C PHE A 29 -2.30 -5.27 10.15
N GLY A 30 -2.11 -6.59 10.11
CA GLY A 30 -3.14 -7.57 10.46
C GLY A 30 -3.67 -7.41 11.88
N LEU A 31 -2.78 -7.17 12.85
CA LEU A 31 -3.18 -6.95 14.24
C LEU A 31 -3.99 -5.65 14.40
N LEU A 32 -3.55 -4.56 13.78
CA LEU A 32 -4.26 -3.29 13.84
C LEU A 32 -5.60 -3.31 13.09
N LEU A 33 -5.70 -4.11 12.02
CA LEU A 33 -6.93 -4.24 11.24
C LEU A 33 -8.09 -4.84 12.07
N VAL A 34 -7.78 -5.70 13.03
CA VAL A 34 -8.77 -6.29 13.95
C VAL A 34 -8.77 -5.64 15.33
N SER A 35 -8.03 -4.56 15.52
CA SER A 35 -7.99 -3.83 16.79
C SER A 35 -9.00 -2.69 16.79
N GLU A 36 -9.88 -2.68 17.78
CA GLU A 36 -10.87 -1.60 17.96
C GLU A 36 -10.26 -0.25 18.37
N LYS A 37 -9.10 -0.30 19.02
CA LYS A 37 -8.42 0.87 19.59
C LYS A 37 -7.00 0.97 19.06
N PRO A 38 -6.45 2.20 18.94
CA PRO A 38 -5.04 2.38 18.62
C PRO A 38 -4.14 1.64 19.60
N ARG A 39 -3.04 1.04 19.12
CA ARG A 39 -2.06 0.29 19.90
C ARG A 39 -0.74 1.05 19.97
N SER A 40 -0.11 1.03 21.16
CA SER A 40 1.23 1.58 21.30
C SER A 40 2.29 0.64 20.70
N LEU A 41 3.50 1.16 20.45
CA LEU A 41 4.63 0.33 20.02
C LEU A 41 4.94 -0.80 21.01
N ASP A 42 4.76 -0.53 22.31
CA ASP A 42 4.98 -1.53 23.37
C ASP A 42 3.92 -2.63 23.33
N ASP A 43 2.65 -2.27 23.14
CA ASP A 43 1.56 -3.23 23.02
C ASP A 43 1.76 -4.13 21.79
N LEU A 44 2.12 -3.53 20.64
CA LEU A 44 2.41 -4.27 19.42
C LEU A 44 3.60 -5.21 19.58
N ALA A 45 4.69 -4.76 20.21
CA ALA A 45 5.87 -5.56 20.45
C ALA A 45 5.57 -6.77 21.34
N ALA A 46 4.85 -6.54 22.44
CA ALA A 46 4.44 -7.59 23.37
C ALA A 46 3.52 -8.61 22.71
N GLU A 47 2.50 -8.15 21.99
CA GLU A 47 1.48 -9.02 21.40
C GLU A 47 2.00 -9.83 20.21
N LEU A 48 2.89 -9.24 19.39
CA LEU A 48 3.55 -9.90 18.26
C LEU A 48 4.81 -10.68 18.67
N ARG A 49 5.27 -10.55 19.92
CA ARG A 49 6.49 -11.17 20.48
C ARG A 49 7.74 -10.84 19.66
N VAL A 50 7.91 -9.56 19.35
CA VAL A 50 9.06 -9.03 18.60
C VAL A 50 9.66 -7.83 19.33
N SER A 51 10.88 -7.41 18.96
CA SER A 51 11.50 -6.24 19.59
C SER A 51 10.77 -4.94 19.25
N LYS A 52 10.73 -4.01 20.20
CA LYS A 52 10.16 -2.67 20.00
C LYS A 52 10.84 -1.94 18.84
N ALA A 53 12.14 -2.12 18.65
CA ALA A 53 12.88 -1.52 17.54
C ALA A 53 12.36 -2.02 16.19
N SER A 54 12.09 -3.32 16.06
CA SER A 54 11.52 -3.90 14.85
C SER A 54 10.11 -3.37 14.57
N VAL A 55 9.26 -3.29 15.62
CA VAL A 55 7.92 -2.70 15.48
C VAL A 55 8.00 -1.24 15.04
N SER A 56 8.84 -0.43 15.71
CA SER A 56 9.01 0.99 15.38
C SER A 56 9.41 1.22 13.93
N THR A 57 10.41 0.47 13.45
CA THR A 57 10.88 0.58 12.05
C THR A 57 9.77 0.24 11.06
N ASN A 58 9.05 -0.85 11.30
CA ASN A 58 7.99 -1.31 10.40
C ASN A 58 6.73 -0.43 10.48
N ALA A 59 6.35 0.06 11.66
CA ALA A 59 5.24 0.97 11.84
C ALA A 59 5.46 2.31 11.10
N ARG A 60 6.65 2.91 11.25
CA ARG A 60 7.03 4.13 10.50
C ARG A 60 7.03 3.91 8.99
N MET A 61 7.50 2.76 8.52
CA MET A 61 7.45 2.43 7.10
C MET A 61 6.00 2.35 6.59
N LEU A 62 5.10 1.71 7.34
CA LEU A 62 3.68 1.62 7.00
C LEU A 62 2.98 2.98 7.08
N GLU A 63 3.33 3.80 8.06
CA GLU A 63 2.86 5.19 8.20
C GLU A 63 3.28 6.05 7.00
N HIS A 64 4.56 6.00 6.64
CA HIS A 64 5.07 6.72 5.46
C HIS A 64 4.38 6.30 4.15
N ARG A 65 3.89 5.08 4.10
CA ARG A 65 3.09 4.56 2.97
C ARG A 65 1.60 4.89 3.09
N GLY A 66 1.17 5.58 4.15
CA GLY A 66 -0.23 5.92 4.40
C GLY A 66 -1.11 4.73 4.80
N VAL A 67 -0.50 3.59 5.14
CA VAL A 67 -1.21 2.37 5.59
C VAL A 67 -1.59 2.43 7.05
N LEU A 68 -0.78 3.13 7.86
CA LEU A 68 -1.05 3.42 9.26
C LEU A 68 -1.06 4.92 9.50
N GLU A 69 -1.74 5.34 10.55
CA GLU A 69 -1.62 6.68 11.09
C GLU A 69 -1.19 6.65 12.55
N GLN A 70 -0.28 7.55 12.90
CA GLN A 70 0.10 7.79 14.29
C GLN A 70 -0.94 8.71 14.94
N VAL A 71 -1.34 8.36 16.15
CA VAL A 71 -2.28 9.16 16.95
C VAL A 71 -1.73 9.40 18.35
N SER A 72 -1.94 10.59 18.86
CA SER A 72 -1.59 10.96 20.24
C SER A 72 -2.76 10.72 21.17
N ARG A 73 -2.47 10.42 22.44
CA ARG A 73 -3.47 10.35 23.50
C ARG A 73 -3.21 11.45 24.54
N PRO A 74 -4.25 12.13 25.04
CA PRO A 74 -4.07 13.09 26.11
C PRO A 74 -3.37 12.46 27.33
N ALA A 75 -2.39 13.15 27.88
CA ALA A 75 -1.61 12.73 29.02
C ALA A 75 -0.74 11.47 28.83
N ASP A 76 -0.58 10.96 27.62
CA ASP A 76 0.30 9.84 27.30
C ASP A 76 1.29 10.25 26.19
N ARG A 77 2.60 10.09 26.45
CA ARG A 77 3.66 10.46 25.50
C ARG A 77 4.05 9.35 24.54
N ARG A 78 3.38 8.18 24.62
CA ARG A 78 3.66 7.06 23.74
C ARG A 78 3.06 7.27 22.34
N ASP A 79 3.74 6.76 21.34
CA ASP A 79 3.23 6.71 19.97
C ASP A 79 2.21 5.57 19.85
N TYR A 80 1.01 5.91 19.42
CA TYR A 80 -0.06 4.97 19.12
C TYR A 80 -0.31 4.91 17.63
N TYR A 81 -0.64 3.73 17.13
CA TYR A 81 -0.92 3.50 15.71
C TYR A 81 -2.30 2.86 15.53
N ARG A 82 -2.95 3.23 14.44
CA ARG A 82 -4.20 2.61 13.98
C ARG A 82 -4.26 2.56 12.46
N ILE A 83 -5.22 1.83 11.92
CA ILE A 83 -5.60 1.90 10.52
C ILE A 83 -6.43 3.18 10.30
N PRO A 84 -6.09 4.05 9.31
CA PRO A 84 -6.93 5.17 8.93
C PRO A 84 -8.34 4.71 8.51
N ARG A 85 -9.37 5.50 8.81
CA ARG A 85 -10.75 5.19 8.41
C ARG A 85 -10.93 5.17 6.90
N ASP A 86 -10.17 5.99 6.21
CA ASP A 86 -10.16 6.20 4.77
C ASP A 86 -8.92 5.58 4.10
N LEU A 87 -8.39 4.50 4.69
CA LEU A 87 -7.17 3.81 4.23
C LEU A 87 -7.09 3.66 2.72
N PHE A 88 -8.17 3.19 2.09
CA PHE A 88 -8.17 2.94 0.65
C PHE A 88 -8.13 4.24 -0.15
N THR A 89 -8.91 5.25 0.21
CA THR A 89 -8.92 6.55 -0.45
C THR A 89 -7.54 7.21 -0.35
N HIS A 90 -6.94 7.19 0.83
CA HIS A 90 -5.63 7.79 1.07
C HIS A 90 -4.51 7.05 0.32
N THR A 91 -4.46 5.73 0.40
CA THR A 91 -3.45 4.93 -0.30
C THR A 91 -3.60 5.01 -1.83
N MET A 92 -4.83 5.10 -2.34
CA MET A 92 -5.07 5.27 -3.77
C MET A 92 -4.65 6.66 -4.25
N ALA A 93 -4.92 7.72 -3.49
CA ALA A 93 -4.45 9.06 -3.82
C ALA A 93 -2.91 9.15 -3.91
N GLN A 94 -2.20 8.54 -2.95
CA GLN A 94 -0.74 8.46 -3.00
C GLN A 94 -0.24 7.65 -4.20
N ARG A 95 -0.93 6.57 -4.57
CA ARG A 95 -0.60 5.77 -5.75
C ARG A 95 -0.80 6.55 -7.03
N LEU A 96 -1.91 7.28 -7.16
CA LEU A 96 -2.15 8.15 -8.31
C LEU A 96 -1.07 9.23 -8.45
N ALA A 97 -0.69 9.90 -7.37
CA ALA A 97 0.38 10.89 -7.37
C ALA A 97 1.74 10.30 -7.79
N ARG A 98 2.00 9.03 -7.43
CA ARG A 98 3.21 8.32 -7.88
C ARG A 98 3.16 8.01 -9.37
N TRP A 99 2.04 7.52 -9.86
CA TRP A 99 1.86 7.20 -11.29
C TRP A 99 1.95 8.44 -12.17
N GLN A 100 1.42 9.58 -11.71
CA GLN A 100 1.57 10.84 -12.43
C GLN A 100 3.05 11.17 -12.65
N ARG A 101 3.90 11.02 -11.62
CA ARG A 101 5.35 11.26 -11.77
C ARG A 101 6.01 10.34 -12.80
N PHE A 102 5.55 9.09 -12.95
CA PHE A 102 6.04 8.20 -14.01
C PHE A 102 5.58 8.67 -15.40
N GLN A 103 4.33 9.10 -15.54
CA GLN A 103 3.82 9.64 -16.79
C GLN A 103 4.59 10.90 -17.21
N ASP A 104 4.83 11.81 -16.27
CA ASP A 104 5.61 13.02 -16.52
C ASP A 104 7.03 12.68 -16.99
N ALA A 105 7.71 11.74 -16.32
CA ALA A 105 9.05 11.31 -16.70
C ALA A 105 9.10 10.64 -18.10
N ILE A 106 8.07 9.86 -18.46
CA ILE A 106 7.98 9.26 -19.80
C ILE A 106 7.71 10.35 -20.86
N GLY A 107 6.85 11.31 -20.56
CA GLY A 107 6.60 12.47 -21.43
C GLY A 107 7.87 13.29 -21.68
N ASP A 108 8.63 13.57 -20.63
CA ASP A 108 9.91 14.26 -20.71
C ASP A 108 10.94 13.47 -21.55
N ALA A 109 11.01 12.14 -21.35
CA ALA A 109 11.89 11.29 -22.14
C ALA A 109 11.55 11.32 -23.63
N ARG A 110 10.27 11.33 -23.97
CA ARG A 110 9.83 11.46 -25.39
C ARG A 110 10.23 12.79 -26.02
N ALA A 111 10.21 13.87 -25.23
CA ALA A 111 10.54 15.20 -25.68
C ALA A 111 12.05 15.44 -25.83
N THR A 112 12.86 14.80 -24.98
CA THR A 112 14.29 15.13 -24.82
C THR A 112 15.24 14.05 -25.34
N VAL A 113 14.83 12.77 -25.25
CA VAL A 113 15.67 11.64 -25.70
C VAL A 113 15.49 11.38 -27.19
N PRO A 114 16.55 11.33 -28.01
CA PRO A 114 16.45 11.07 -29.43
C PRO A 114 16.12 9.60 -29.72
N ILE A 115 14.84 9.22 -29.51
CA ILE A 115 14.37 7.85 -29.69
C ILE A 115 14.13 7.60 -31.18
N ARG A 116 14.95 6.72 -31.79
CA ARG A 116 14.83 6.36 -33.22
C ARG A 116 14.17 4.99 -33.44
N SER A 117 14.13 4.16 -32.43
CA SER A 117 13.58 2.80 -32.52
C SER A 117 12.06 2.82 -32.37
N ARG A 118 11.36 2.24 -33.34
CA ARG A 118 9.90 2.04 -33.29
C ARG A 118 9.49 1.21 -32.08
N GLU A 119 10.24 0.15 -31.81
CA GLU A 119 10.01 -0.76 -30.66
C GLU A 119 10.09 0.00 -29.33
N VAL A 120 11.02 0.93 -29.17
CA VAL A 120 11.13 1.76 -27.96
C VAL A 120 9.93 2.71 -27.84
N LEU A 121 9.50 3.32 -28.92
CA LEU A 121 8.32 4.19 -28.95
C LEU A 121 7.03 3.43 -28.59
N ASP A 122 6.87 2.22 -29.16
CA ASP A 122 5.71 1.38 -28.88
C ASP A 122 5.68 0.95 -27.40
N ARG A 123 6.82 0.61 -26.82
CA ARG A 123 6.97 0.28 -25.38
C ARG A 123 6.61 1.46 -24.47
N LEU A 124 7.07 2.66 -24.78
CA LEU A 124 6.71 3.87 -24.03
C LEU A 124 5.21 4.17 -24.12
N THR A 125 4.63 3.98 -25.30
CA THR A 125 3.20 4.16 -25.52
C THR A 125 2.36 3.18 -24.71
N GLU A 126 2.76 1.92 -24.69
CA GLU A 126 2.10 0.87 -23.88
C GLU A 126 2.12 1.24 -22.39
N PHE A 127 3.27 1.71 -21.88
CA PHE A 127 3.39 2.17 -20.51
C PHE A 127 2.47 3.36 -20.21
N GLU A 128 2.46 4.38 -21.04
CA GLU A 128 1.57 5.55 -20.86
C GLU A 128 0.10 5.15 -20.85
N GLN A 129 -0.31 4.30 -21.77
CA GLN A 129 -1.70 3.82 -21.87
C GLN A 129 -2.09 3.01 -20.62
N ALA A 130 -1.23 2.12 -20.15
CA ALA A 130 -1.47 1.32 -18.95
C ALA A 130 -1.66 2.21 -17.70
N TYR A 131 -0.77 3.18 -17.49
CA TYR A 131 -0.88 4.08 -16.33
C TYR A 131 -2.07 5.03 -16.43
N THR A 132 -2.40 5.51 -17.63
CA THR A 132 -3.57 6.34 -17.87
C THR A 132 -4.86 5.58 -17.55
N TYR A 133 -4.98 4.37 -18.06
CA TYR A 133 -6.13 3.49 -17.79
C TYR A 133 -6.28 3.19 -16.29
N MET A 134 -5.20 2.77 -15.62
CA MET A 134 -5.23 2.50 -14.18
C MET A 134 -5.59 3.74 -13.34
N SER A 135 -5.07 4.91 -13.74
CA SER A 135 -5.38 6.17 -13.06
C SER A 135 -6.87 6.53 -13.20
N GLN A 136 -7.45 6.30 -14.37
CA GLN A 136 -8.86 6.54 -14.61
C GLN A 136 -9.75 5.60 -13.79
N VAL A 137 -9.46 4.31 -13.78
CA VAL A 137 -10.18 3.31 -12.97
C VAL A 137 -10.17 3.69 -11.48
N ILE A 138 -9.03 4.12 -10.94
CA ILE A 138 -8.95 4.53 -9.53
C ILE A 138 -9.73 5.82 -9.26
N LYS A 139 -9.68 6.81 -10.15
CA LYS A 139 -10.45 8.05 -10.01
C LYS A 139 -11.95 7.79 -10.02
N GLU A 140 -12.43 6.96 -10.93
CA GLU A 140 -13.83 6.56 -11.01
C GLU A 140 -14.28 5.79 -9.75
N ALA A 141 -13.44 4.87 -9.27
CA ALA A 141 -13.68 4.13 -8.03
C ALA A 141 -13.73 5.05 -6.79
N GLY A 142 -12.86 6.04 -6.70
CA GLY A 142 -12.81 7.01 -5.59
C GLY A 142 -14.01 7.96 -5.55
N GLY A 143 -14.61 8.28 -6.69
CA GLY A 143 -15.75 9.20 -6.79
C GLY A 143 -17.09 8.62 -6.31
N HIS A 144 -17.21 7.30 -6.22
CA HIS A 144 -18.47 6.61 -5.88
C HIS A 144 -18.45 5.87 -4.53
N GLY A 145 -17.36 5.99 -3.77
CA GLY A 145 -17.14 5.19 -2.57
C GLY A 145 -16.73 3.75 -2.91
N PHE A 146 -15.84 3.21 -2.13
CA PHE A 146 -15.18 1.91 -2.34
C PHE A 146 -16.10 0.68 -2.58
N PRO A 147 -17.37 0.62 -2.09
CA PRO A 147 -18.26 -0.52 -2.36
C PRO A 147 -18.55 -0.77 -3.85
N TYR A 148 -18.51 0.25 -4.68
CA TYR A 148 -18.80 0.10 -6.12
C TYR A 148 -17.58 -0.32 -6.94
N ALA A 149 -16.38 -0.03 -6.48
CA ALA A 149 -15.13 -0.45 -7.15
C ALA A 149 -14.94 -1.97 -7.14
N LEU A 150 -15.40 -2.65 -6.10
CA LEU A 150 -15.41 -4.12 -6.01
C LEU A 150 -16.31 -4.77 -7.08
N GLY A 151 -17.38 -4.10 -7.50
CA GLY A 151 -18.27 -4.58 -8.56
C GLY A 151 -17.66 -4.53 -9.96
N ILE A 152 -16.72 -3.64 -10.21
CA ILE A 152 -16.01 -3.52 -11.50
C ILE A 152 -14.88 -4.55 -11.57
N VAL A 153 -14.20 -4.81 -10.46
CA VAL A 153 -13.08 -5.78 -10.38
C VAL A 153 -13.57 -7.22 -10.39
N SER A 154 -14.78 -7.50 -9.87
CA SER A 154 -15.32 -8.86 -9.79
C SER A 154 -15.81 -9.43 -11.13
N ARG A 155 -15.79 -8.67 -12.22
CA ARG A 155 -16.24 -9.12 -13.55
C ARG A 155 -15.12 -9.46 -14.53
N GLY A 156 -13.97 -9.92 -14.07
CA GLY A 156 -13.03 -10.53 -15.01
C GLY A 156 -11.58 -10.09 -14.98
N ALA A 157 -11.09 -9.62 -13.84
CA ALA A 157 -9.66 -9.49 -13.65
C ALA A 157 -9.22 -10.38 -12.48
N ASP A 158 -8.39 -11.37 -12.78
CA ASP A 158 -7.67 -12.13 -11.78
C ASP A 158 -6.94 -11.17 -10.84
N TRP A 159 -7.17 -11.34 -9.54
CA TRP A 159 -6.66 -10.54 -8.45
C TRP A 159 -5.24 -10.94 -8.03
N PRO A 160 -4.20 -10.59 -8.78
CA PRO A 160 -2.85 -10.53 -8.22
C PRO A 160 -2.17 -9.18 -8.36
N LEU A 161 -2.82 -8.12 -8.89
CA LEU A 161 -2.10 -6.91 -9.29
C LEU A 161 -2.09 -5.77 -8.26
N PHE A 162 -2.72 -5.93 -7.09
CA PHE A 162 -2.79 -4.85 -6.13
C PHE A 162 -1.50 -4.63 -5.32
N PHE A 163 -0.62 -5.62 -5.25
CA PHE A 163 0.62 -5.51 -4.48
C PHE A 163 1.90 -5.89 -5.24
N SER A 164 1.80 -6.53 -6.39
CA SER A 164 2.98 -7.05 -7.08
C SER A 164 3.39 -6.19 -8.28
N PHE A 165 4.05 -5.07 -8.03
CA PHE A 165 4.99 -4.52 -8.99
C PHE A 165 6.40 -4.69 -8.40
N LYS A 166 6.98 -5.86 -8.61
CA LYS A 166 8.43 -6.02 -8.58
C LYS A 166 9.00 -5.19 -9.72
N VAL A 167 9.28 -3.92 -9.48
CA VAL A 167 10.30 -3.21 -10.25
C VAL A 167 11.62 -3.63 -9.64
N SER A 168 12.18 -4.72 -10.14
CA SER A 168 13.61 -4.99 -9.99
C SER A 168 14.34 -3.92 -10.81
N PHE A 169 14.82 -2.88 -10.14
CA PHE A 169 15.92 -2.10 -10.67
C PHE A 169 17.20 -2.92 -10.44
N VAL A 170 17.77 -3.45 -11.53
CA VAL A 170 19.20 -3.75 -11.65
C VAL A 170 19.90 -2.44 -11.91
#